data_f587e56ac8f1176e9f6a3831791245f7
#
_entry.id   f587e56ac8f1176e9f6a3831791245f7
#
_cell.length_a   1.000
_cell.length_b   1.000
_cell.length_c   1.000
_cell.angle_alpha   90.00
_cell.angle_beta   90.00
_cell.angle_gamma   90.00
#
_symmetry.space_group_name_H-M   'P 1'
#
loop_
_entity.id
_entity.type
_entity.pdbx_description
1 polymer ?
#
loop_
_entity_poly.entity_id
_entity_poly.type
_entity_poly.pdbx_seq_one_letter_code
_entity_poly.pdbx_strand_id
1 'polypeptide(L)'
;LPCGVLDIGAEKLRDPLKFNKLIRAPFPKFSPPPSAGLRGIEPDFTFRDGENVRGLKVIATPGHDSDCVCFLDKASGTLVTGDSIQGNGTELQGCGLCMNLPGYRSALLRLIAEPVRTVVTGHAYLPWRQAVMKGENARKMLKEALELTEKYGIIMKEALAKGITDPAEEAKYLIRSVGGVMPPFLFMALFTVREYRKEMGLHVE
;
A
#
# COMPACT_ATOMS: atom_id res chain seq x y z
N LEU A 1 -15.53 6.19 21.14
CA LEU A 1 -16.08 5.68 19.87
C LEU A 1 -15.69 4.21 19.73
N PRO A 2 -16.58 3.33 19.24
CA PRO A 2 -16.24 1.93 19.03
C PRO A 2 -15.19 1.78 17.91
N CYS A 3 -14.23 0.88 18.15
CA CYS A 3 -13.15 0.53 17.23
C CYS A 3 -13.53 -0.74 16.46
N GLY A 4 -13.62 -0.66 15.13
CA GLY A 4 -13.83 -1.81 14.25
C GLY A 4 -12.61 -2.06 13.37
N VAL A 5 -12.36 -3.33 13.04
CA VAL A 5 -11.24 -3.72 12.18
C VAL A 5 -11.66 -4.88 11.25
N LEU A 6 -11.01 -4.99 10.08
CA LEU A 6 -11.17 -6.19 9.26
C LEU A 6 -10.76 -7.42 10.07
N ASP A 7 -11.54 -8.49 10.00
CA ASP A 7 -11.38 -9.68 10.86
C ASP A 7 -9.95 -10.22 10.90
N ILE A 8 -9.28 -10.28 9.73
CA ILE A 8 -7.87 -10.71 9.63
C ILE A 8 -6.86 -9.74 10.27
N GLY A 9 -7.25 -8.49 10.53
CA GLY A 9 -6.42 -7.47 11.19
C GLY A 9 -6.52 -7.46 12.72
N ALA A 10 -7.47 -8.21 13.29
CA ALA A 10 -7.74 -8.18 14.72
C ALA A 10 -6.53 -8.58 15.58
N GLU A 11 -5.75 -9.58 15.17
CA GLU A 11 -4.52 -9.97 15.89
C GLU A 11 -3.45 -8.86 15.88
N LYS A 12 -3.31 -8.13 14.76
CA LYS A 12 -2.36 -7.02 14.68
C LYS A 12 -2.72 -5.90 15.64
N LEU A 13 -4.02 -5.64 15.80
CA LEU A 13 -4.52 -4.63 16.71
C LEU A 13 -4.32 -5.05 18.19
N ARG A 14 -4.49 -6.34 18.51
CA ARG A 14 -4.27 -6.90 19.85
C ARG A 14 -2.80 -6.93 20.25
N ASP A 15 -1.92 -7.29 19.31
CA ASP A 15 -0.47 -7.42 19.57
C ASP A 15 0.38 -6.68 18.51
N PRO A 16 0.36 -5.34 18.53
CA PRO A 16 1.12 -4.54 17.57
C PRO A 16 2.65 -4.69 17.74
N LEU A 17 3.12 -5.11 18.91
CA LEU A 17 4.54 -5.36 19.15
C LEU A 17 5.03 -6.59 18.40
N LYS A 18 4.26 -7.69 18.44
CA LYS A 18 4.53 -8.91 17.67
C LYS A 18 4.58 -8.58 16.18
N PHE A 19 3.55 -7.87 15.67
CA PHE A 19 3.51 -7.48 14.28
C PHE A 19 4.68 -6.57 13.88
N ASN A 20 5.02 -5.58 14.71
CA ASN A 20 6.15 -4.69 14.47
C ASN A 20 7.50 -5.44 14.37
N LYS A 21 7.70 -6.50 15.17
CA LYS A 21 8.88 -7.38 15.07
C LYS A 21 8.87 -8.17 13.75
N LEU A 22 7.72 -8.76 13.39
CA LEU A 22 7.59 -9.57 12.18
C LEU A 22 7.86 -8.77 10.91
N ILE A 23 7.32 -7.56 10.81
CA ILE A 23 7.49 -6.72 9.62
C ILE A 23 8.93 -6.21 9.47
N ARG A 24 9.67 -6.05 10.57
CA ARG A 24 11.07 -5.58 10.54
C ARG A 24 12.08 -6.70 10.28
N ALA A 25 11.71 -7.94 10.58
CA ALA A 25 12.60 -9.09 10.49
C ALA A 25 13.26 -9.27 9.11
N PRO A 26 12.60 -9.03 7.96
CA PRO A 26 13.23 -9.18 6.65
C PRO A 26 14.33 -8.15 6.37
N PHE A 27 14.21 -6.94 6.92
CA PHE A 27 15.11 -5.82 6.60
C PHE A 27 15.59 -5.05 7.84
N PRO A 28 16.24 -5.71 8.83
CA PRO A 28 16.55 -5.09 10.13
C PRO A 28 17.49 -3.88 10.01
N LYS A 29 18.46 -3.94 9.08
CA LYS A 29 19.44 -2.84 8.84
C LYS A 29 18.83 -1.60 8.17
N PHE A 30 17.70 -1.75 7.49
CA PHE A 30 17.03 -0.69 6.74
C PHE A 30 15.75 -0.19 7.41
N SER A 31 15.37 -0.80 8.53
CA SER A 31 14.18 -0.43 9.29
C SER A 31 14.43 0.79 10.17
N PRO A 32 13.45 1.70 10.29
CA PRO A 32 13.53 2.77 11.28
C PRO A 32 13.52 2.18 12.70
N PRO A 33 13.88 2.95 13.73
CA PRO A 33 13.78 2.49 15.13
C PRO A 33 12.34 2.02 15.44
N PRO A 34 12.17 1.03 16.34
CA PRO A 34 10.85 0.60 16.80
C PRO A 34 10.06 1.78 17.38
N SER A 35 8.76 1.86 17.07
CA SER A 35 7.89 2.86 17.69
C SER A 35 7.79 2.59 19.19
N ALA A 36 8.01 3.61 20.00
CA ALA A 36 7.84 3.52 21.44
C ALA A 36 6.35 3.53 21.79
N GLY A 37 5.97 2.85 22.88
CA GLY A 37 4.62 2.96 23.46
C GLY A 37 3.50 2.25 22.68
N LEU A 38 3.83 1.34 21.76
CA LEU A 38 2.81 0.52 21.10
C LEU A 38 2.07 -0.33 22.14
N ARG A 39 0.73 -0.18 22.17
CA ARG A 39 -0.16 -0.95 23.05
C ARG A 39 -1.23 -1.62 22.21
N GLY A 40 -1.54 -2.88 22.54
CA GLY A 40 -2.65 -3.59 21.93
C GLY A 40 -4.00 -3.00 22.38
N ILE A 41 -4.97 -3.11 21.50
CA ILE A 41 -6.36 -2.71 21.72
C ILE A 41 -7.23 -3.87 21.28
N GLU A 42 -8.24 -4.25 22.11
CA GLU A 42 -9.28 -5.17 21.69
C GLU A 42 -10.26 -4.42 20.79
N PRO A 43 -10.53 -4.89 19.57
CA PRO A 43 -11.55 -4.28 18.73
C PRO A 43 -12.94 -4.51 19.32
N ASP A 44 -13.81 -3.51 19.30
CA ASP A 44 -15.20 -3.64 19.73
C ASP A 44 -16.01 -4.55 18.77
N PHE A 45 -15.64 -4.58 17.50
CA PHE A 45 -16.24 -5.44 16.49
C PHE A 45 -15.28 -5.69 15.32
N THR A 46 -15.53 -6.76 14.58
CA THR A 46 -14.85 -7.05 13.31
C THR A 46 -15.84 -6.99 12.16
N PHE A 47 -15.32 -6.80 10.95
CA PHE A 47 -16.09 -6.83 9.72
C PHE A 47 -15.30 -7.54 8.61
N ARG A 48 -16.00 -7.90 7.52
CA ARG A 48 -15.46 -8.64 6.39
C ARG A 48 -15.63 -7.90 5.09
N ASP A 49 -14.89 -8.37 4.07
CA ASP A 49 -15.06 -7.90 2.69
C ASP A 49 -16.51 -8.03 2.23
N GLY A 50 -17.02 -6.98 1.59
CA GLY A 50 -18.39 -6.93 1.06
C GLY A 50 -19.46 -6.53 2.07
N GLU A 51 -19.18 -6.54 3.37
CA GLU A 51 -20.13 -6.13 4.39
C GLU A 51 -20.43 -4.62 4.34
N ASN A 52 -21.51 -4.24 5.01
CA ASN A 52 -21.89 -2.84 5.20
C ASN A 52 -21.67 -2.46 6.66
N VAL A 53 -20.80 -1.48 6.89
CA VAL A 53 -20.53 -0.93 8.21
C VAL A 53 -21.02 0.50 8.24
N ARG A 54 -22.10 0.77 8.99
CA ARG A 54 -22.71 2.10 9.15
C ARG A 54 -23.03 2.81 7.82
N GLY A 55 -23.53 2.07 6.84
CA GLY A 55 -23.87 2.59 5.50
C GLY A 55 -22.73 2.56 4.49
N LEU A 56 -21.52 2.23 4.90
CA LEU A 56 -20.35 2.15 4.04
C LEU A 56 -20.08 0.70 3.60
N LYS A 57 -19.95 0.45 2.30
CA LYS A 57 -19.50 -0.84 1.78
C LYS A 57 -18.01 -1.03 2.09
N VAL A 58 -17.69 -2.14 2.74
CA VAL A 58 -16.30 -2.58 2.99
C VAL A 58 -15.76 -3.26 1.73
N ILE A 59 -14.57 -2.87 1.29
CA ILE A 59 -13.85 -3.49 0.19
C ILE A 59 -12.45 -3.82 0.70
N ALA A 60 -12.15 -5.11 0.92
CA ALA A 60 -10.80 -5.53 1.29
C ALA A 60 -9.84 -5.25 0.14
N THR A 61 -8.73 -4.60 0.46
CA THR A 61 -7.74 -4.12 -0.51
C THR A 61 -6.32 -4.50 -0.07
N PRO A 62 -6.02 -5.82 0.04
CA PRO A 62 -4.68 -6.25 0.39
C PRO A 62 -3.69 -5.73 -0.65
N GLY A 63 -2.55 -5.24 -0.19
CA GLY A 63 -1.52 -4.66 -1.06
C GLY A 63 -0.48 -3.92 -0.28
N HIS A 64 -0.84 -2.78 0.28
CA HIS A 64 0.00 -2.04 1.24
C HIS A 64 0.22 -2.88 2.52
N ASP A 65 -0.85 -3.41 3.08
CA ASP A 65 -0.83 -4.46 4.10
C ASP A 65 -1.95 -5.48 3.79
N SER A 66 -1.92 -6.62 4.45
CA SER A 66 -2.87 -7.73 4.24
C SER A 66 -4.29 -7.40 4.68
N ASP A 67 -4.45 -6.54 5.69
CA ASP A 67 -5.72 -6.15 6.30
C ASP A 67 -6.21 -4.75 5.90
N CYS A 68 -5.61 -4.17 4.86
CA CYS A 68 -6.10 -2.90 4.31
C CYS A 68 -7.51 -3.03 3.76
N VAL A 69 -8.31 -1.99 3.98
CA VAL A 69 -9.67 -1.87 3.47
C VAL A 69 -9.94 -0.48 2.91
N CYS A 70 -10.83 -0.42 1.93
CA CYS A 70 -11.46 0.80 1.49
C CYS A 70 -12.92 0.80 1.94
N PHE A 71 -13.46 2.00 2.21
CA PHE A 71 -14.87 2.21 2.52
C PHE A 71 -15.52 3.01 1.40
N LEU A 72 -16.58 2.46 0.80
CA LEU A 72 -17.34 3.14 -0.24
C LEU A 72 -18.72 3.56 0.29
N ASP A 73 -18.96 4.87 0.32
CA ASP A 73 -20.30 5.42 0.42
C ASP A 73 -20.96 5.36 -0.96
N LYS A 74 -21.90 4.44 -1.17
CA LYS A 74 -22.60 4.27 -2.46
C LYS A 74 -23.49 5.45 -2.82
N ALA A 75 -24.00 6.19 -1.84
CA ALA A 75 -24.90 7.31 -2.09
C ALA A 75 -24.15 8.49 -2.74
N SER A 76 -23.01 8.87 -2.20
CA SER A 76 -22.17 9.94 -2.74
C SER A 76 -21.17 9.46 -3.81
N GLY A 77 -20.87 8.16 -3.86
CA GLY A 77 -19.77 7.59 -4.64
C GLY A 77 -18.40 7.95 -4.06
N THR A 78 -18.31 8.21 -2.75
CA THR A 78 -17.05 8.54 -2.09
C THR A 78 -16.36 7.27 -1.61
N LEU A 79 -15.13 7.06 -2.07
CA LEU A 79 -14.25 5.98 -1.69
C LEU A 79 -13.14 6.52 -0.76
N VAL A 80 -13.11 6.06 0.48
CA VAL A 80 -12.03 6.34 1.44
C VAL A 80 -11.08 5.15 1.42
N THR A 81 -9.82 5.39 1.07
CA THR A 81 -8.86 4.31 0.79
C THR A 81 -7.78 4.14 1.86
N GLY A 82 -7.60 5.11 2.75
CA GLY A 82 -6.39 5.12 3.57
C GLY A 82 -5.15 4.99 2.68
N ASP A 83 -4.28 4.05 3.01
CA ASP A 83 -3.04 3.78 2.28
C ASP A 83 -3.15 2.65 1.24
N SER A 84 -4.38 2.20 0.94
CA SER A 84 -4.60 1.16 -0.09
C SER A 84 -4.26 1.63 -1.51
N ILE A 85 -4.13 2.93 -1.75
CA ILE A 85 -3.73 3.51 -3.04
C ILE A 85 -2.64 4.54 -2.78
N GLN A 86 -1.43 4.29 -3.26
CA GLN A 86 -0.26 5.09 -2.89
C GLN A 86 0.47 5.79 -4.05
N GLY A 87 0.13 5.50 -5.30
CA GLY A 87 0.89 6.05 -6.43
C GLY A 87 2.40 5.77 -6.28
N ASN A 88 3.21 6.82 -6.38
CA ASN A 88 4.66 6.76 -6.14
C ASN A 88 5.06 6.98 -4.67
N GLY A 89 4.12 6.84 -3.74
CA GLY A 89 4.36 7.06 -2.32
C GLY A 89 4.45 8.54 -1.94
N THR A 90 4.86 8.79 -0.72
CA THR A 90 5.19 10.13 -0.20
C THR A 90 6.70 10.37 -0.30
N GLU A 91 7.15 11.59 0.00
CA GLU A 91 8.58 11.91 0.07
C GLU A 91 9.34 11.05 1.09
N LEU A 92 8.68 10.67 2.19
CA LEU A 92 9.27 9.81 3.23
C LEU A 92 9.35 8.33 2.83
N GLN A 93 8.54 7.90 1.86
CA GLN A 93 8.51 6.52 1.37
C GLN A 93 9.46 6.30 0.19
N GLY A 94 9.66 7.34 -0.65
CA GLY A 94 10.45 7.29 -1.88
C GLY A 94 9.75 6.62 -3.06
N CYS A 95 8.92 5.62 -2.82
CA CYS A 95 8.04 4.97 -3.78
C CYS A 95 6.80 4.39 -3.05
N GLY A 96 5.82 3.90 -3.79
CA GLY A 96 4.65 3.24 -3.20
C GLY A 96 5.05 1.94 -2.49
N LEU A 97 4.57 1.74 -1.26
CA LEU A 97 4.76 0.50 -0.52
C LEU A 97 3.81 -0.58 -1.01
N CYS A 98 4.34 -1.72 -1.39
CA CYS A 98 3.57 -2.89 -1.78
C CYS A 98 4.14 -4.14 -1.08
N MET A 99 3.31 -4.82 -0.29
CA MET A 99 3.65 -6.03 0.42
C MET A 99 2.96 -7.28 -0.15
N ASN A 100 2.05 -7.09 -1.10
CA ASN A 100 1.34 -8.15 -1.82
C ASN A 100 0.93 -7.62 -3.21
N LEU A 101 1.79 -7.79 -4.21
CA LEU A 101 1.57 -7.24 -5.55
C LEU A 101 0.35 -7.84 -6.27
N PRO A 102 0.10 -9.16 -6.28
CA PRO A 102 -1.11 -9.72 -6.86
C PRO A 102 -2.39 -9.21 -6.19
N GLY A 103 -2.40 -9.14 -4.86
CA GLY A 103 -3.52 -8.61 -4.08
C GLY A 103 -3.77 -7.13 -4.38
N TYR A 104 -2.71 -6.33 -4.50
CA TYR A 104 -2.80 -4.90 -4.82
C TYR A 104 -3.42 -4.66 -6.20
N ARG A 105 -2.95 -5.37 -7.23
CA ARG A 105 -3.51 -5.28 -8.59
C ARG A 105 -4.97 -5.72 -8.63
N SER A 106 -5.30 -6.83 -7.97
CA SER A 106 -6.68 -7.31 -7.86
C SER A 106 -7.60 -6.30 -7.16
N ALA A 107 -7.12 -5.69 -6.06
CA ALA A 107 -7.85 -4.65 -5.36
C ALA A 107 -8.12 -3.43 -6.26
N LEU A 108 -7.11 -2.94 -6.97
CA LEU A 108 -7.27 -1.81 -7.90
C LEU A 108 -8.29 -2.10 -9.00
N LEU A 109 -8.27 -3.29 -9.60
CA LEU A 109 -9.26 -3.70 -10.61
C LEU A 109 -10.68 -3.69 -10.04
N ARG A 110 -10.87 -4.17 -8.79
CA ARG A 110 -12.16 -4.12 -8.10
C ARG A 110 -12.61 -2.67 -7.87
N LEU A 111 -11.73 -1.80 -7.40
CA LEU A 111 -12.04 -0.39 -7.15
C LEU A 111 -12.37 0.37 -8.43
N ILE A 112 -11.69 0.08 -9.55
CA ILE A 112 -11.99 0.66 -10.86
C ILE A 112 -13.41 0.28 -11.35
N ALA A 113 -13.89 -0.90 -10.99
CA ALA A 113 -15.23 -1.37 -11.35
C ALA A 113 -16.35 -0.75 -10.48
N GLU A 114 -16.03 -0.14 -9.34
CA GLU A 114 -17.03 0.51 -8.48
C GLU A 114 -17.43 1.90 -9.04
N PRO A 115 -18.65 2.38 -8.74
CA PRO A 115 -19.14 3.68 -9.23
C PRO A 115 -18.56 4.86 -8.43
N VAL A 116 -17.23 4.97 -8.42
CA VAL A 116 -16.50 5.98 -7.66
C VAL A 116 -16.60 7.35 -8.32
N ARG A 117 -16.94 8.37 -7.52
CA ARG A 117 -16.99 9.79 -7.90
C ARG A 117 -15.96 10.63 -7.17
N THR A 118 -15.56 10.21 -5.97
CA THR A 118 -14.54 10.87 -5.15
C THR A 118 -13.64 9.82 -4.54
N VAL A 119 -12.32 10.02 -4.60
CA VAL A 119 -11.33 9.21 -3.88
C VAL A 119 -10.72 10.09 -2.80
N VAL A 120 -10.63 9.54 -1.58
CA VAL A 120 -9.95 10.16 -0.44
C VAL A 120 -8.87 9.20 0.05
N THR A 121 -7.61 9.58 -0.12
CA THR A 121 -6.44 8.78 0.29
C THR A 121 -5.91 9.22 1.66
N GLY A 122 -5.10 8.37 2.30
CA GLY A 122 -4.47 8.68 3.60
C GLY A 122 -3.46 9.83 3.52
N HIS A 123 -2.84 10.03 2.37
CA HIS A 123 -1.81 11.05 2.12
C HIS A 123 -1.97 11.68 0.73
N ALA A 124 -1.37 12.86 0.54
CA ALA A 124 -1.24 13.49 -0.77
C ALA A 124 -0.11 12.85 -1.60
N TYR A 125 -0.33 11.63 -2.06
CA TYR A 125 0.67 10.83 -2.77
C TYR A 125 1.14 11.44 -4.08
N LEU A 126 2.38 11.15 -4.45
CA LEU A 126 2.93 11.44 -5.78
C LEU A 126 2.36 10.47 -6.83
N PRO A 127 2.15 10.91 -8.05
CA PRO A 127 2.41 12.25 -8.61
C PRO A 127 1.28 13.26 -8.35
N TRP A 128 0.16 12.83 -7.77
CA TRP A 128 -1.08 13.62 -7.69
C TRP A 128 -0.99 14.81 -6.73
N ARG A 129 -0.21 14.71 -5.65
CA ARG A 129 0.00 15.75 -4.62
C ARG A 129 -1.29 16.26 -3.97
N GLN A 130 -2.35 15.47 -4.02
CA GLN A 130 -3.67 15.74 -3.45
C GLN A 130 -4.22 14.47 -2.81
N ALA A 131 -4.80 14.61 -1.62
CA ALA A 131 -5.46 13.50 -0.93
C ALA A 131 -6.93 13.31 -1.37
N VAL A 132 -7.52 14.28 -2.07
CA VAL A 132 -8.91 14.22 -2.52
C VAL A 132 -8.97 14.45 -4.02
N MET A 133 -9.49 13.47 -4.75
CA MET A 133 -9.74 13.52 -6.18
C MET A 133 -11.23 13.37 -6.48
N LYS A 134 -11.77 14.16 -7.43
CA LYS A 134 -13.20 14.16 -7.76
C LYS A 134 -13.45 13.93 -9.26
N GLY A 135 -14.63 13.39 -9.57
CA GLY A 135 -15.11 13.19 -10.93
C GLY A 135 -14.19 12.30 -11.76
N GLU A 136 -13.83 12.74 -12.93
CA GLU A 136 -12.95 12.00 -13.84
C GLU A 136 -11.54 11.82 -13.26
N ASN A 137 -11.04 12.80 -12.50
CA ASN A 137 -9.72 12.70 -11.85
C ASN A 137 -9.68 11.57 -10.81
N ALA A 138 -10.79 11.29 -10.12
CA ALA A 138 -10.86 10.14 -9.20
C ALA A 138 -10.72 8.81 -9.95
N ARG A 139 -11.41 8.65 -11.07
CA ARG A 139 -11.32 7.44 -11.91
C ARG A 139 -9.97 7.30 -12.58
N LYS A 140 -9.41 8.43 -13.03
CA LYS A 140 -8.07 8.48 -13.63
C LYS A 140 -7.03 8.05 -12.62
N MET A 141 -7.09 8.55 -11.39
CA MET A 141 -6.20 8.16 -10.28
C MET A 141 -6.17 6.63 -10.05
N LEU A 142 -7.34 5.97 -10.03
CA LEU A 142 -7.41 4.52 -9.85
C LEU A 142 -6.72 3.75 -10.98
N LYS A 143 -6.91 4.19 -12.23
CA LYS A 143 -6.25 3.59 -13.41
C LYS A 143 -4.76 3.83 -13.40
N GLU A 144 -4.32 5.07 -13.14
CA GLU A 144 -2.91 5.43 -13.02
C GLU A 144 -2.20 4.63 -11.91
N ALA A 145 -2.89 4.37 -10.78
CA ALA A 145 -2.35 3.53 -9.73
C ALA A 145 -2.09 2.09 -10.20
N LEU A 146 -2.97 1.53 -11.06
CA LEU A 146 -2.75 0.21 -11.66
C LEU A 146 -1.59 0.24 -12.67
N GLU A 147 -1.56 1.23 -13.57
CA GLU A 147 -0.49 1.43 -14.56
C GLU A 147 0.89 1.60 -13.90
N LEU A 148 0.94 2.27 -12.74
CA LEU A 148 2.17 2.40 -11.95
C LEU A 148 2.72 1.06 -11.49
N THR A 149 1.87 0.06 -11.20
CA THR A 149 2.35 -1.28 -10.85
C THR A 149 3.06 -1.96 -12.02
N GLU A 150 2.61 -1.74 -13.25
CA GLU A 150 3.25 -2.26 -14.46
C GLU A 150 4.56 -1.52 -14.73
N LYS A 151 4.55 -0.19 -14.61
CA LYS A 151 5.74 0.65 -14.74
C LYS A 151 6.84 0.23 -13.77
N TYR A 152 6.51 -0.07 -12.53
CA TYR A 152 7.48 -0.58 -11.55
C TYR A 152 8.10 -1.90 -12.02
N GLY A 153 7.28 -2.82 -12.55
CA GLY A 153 7.77 -4.07 -13.10
C GLY A 153 8.76 -3.88 -14.26
N ILE A 154 8.50 -2.91 -15.14
CA ILE A 154 9.41 -2.54 -16.23
C ILE A 154 10.74 -2.01 -15.66
N ILE A 155 10.68 -1.07 -14.71
CA ILE A 155 11.86 -0.47 -14.08
C ILE A 155 12.71 -1.55 -13.37
N MET A 156 12.07 -2.51 -12.69
CA MET A 156 12.79 -3.61 -12.04
C MET A 156 13.51 -4.52 -13.04
N LYS A 157 12.88 -4.82 -14.18
CA LYS A 157 13.53 -5.56 -15.27
C LYS A 157 14.71 -4.79 -15.88
N GLU A 158 14.58 -3.47 -16.03
CA GLU A 158 15.66 -2.60 -16.49
C GLU A 158 16.85 -2.57 -15.52
N ALA A 159 16.57 -2.55 -14.19
CA ALA A 159 17.62 -2.62 -13.19
C ALA A 159 18.43 -3.90 -13.33
N LEU A 160 17.77 -5.05 -13.46
CA LEU A 160 18.42 -6.34 -13.67
C LEU A 160 19.23 -6.38 -14.98
N ALA A 161 18.69 -5.86 -16.07
CA ALA A 161 19.40 -5.79 -17.35
C ALA A 161 20.68 -4.94 -17.28
N LYS A 162 20.75 -4.00 -16.35
CA LYS A 162 21.94 -3.18 -16.04
C LYS A 162 22.89 -3.85 -15.03
N GLY A 163 22.61 -5.07 -14.60
CA GLY A 163 23.42 -5.80 -13.63
C GLY A 163 23.20 -5.34 -12.18
N ILE A 164 22.14 -4.56 -11.89
CA ILE A 164 21.78 -4.16 -10.53
C ILE A 164 21.00 -5.32 -9.92
N THR A 165 21.63 -6.08 -9.01
CA THR A 165 21.05 -7.28 -8.39
C THR A 165 20.96 -7.20 -6.87
N ASP A 166 21.61 -6.22 -6.25
CA ASP A 166 21.48 -5.94 -4.81
C ASP A 166 20.12 -5.28 -4.54
N PRO A 167 19.29 -5.82 -3.63
CA PRO A 167 17.94 -5.28 -3.37
C PRO A 167 17.92 -3.81 -2.93
N ALA A 168 18.94 -3.35 -2.20
CA ALA A 168 19.00 -1.95 -1.77
C ALA A 168 19.34 -1.02 -2.95
N GLU A 169 20.20 -1.45 -3.87
CA GLU A 169 20.49 -0.69 -5.10
C GLU A 169 19.31 -0.72 -6.07
N GLU A 170 18.59 -1.85 -6.19
CA GLU A 170 17.32 -1.93 -6.93
C GLU A 170 16.29 -0.95 -6.36
N ALA A 171 16.14 -0.88 -5.03
CA ALA A 171 15.23 0.08 -4.38
C ALA A 171 15.62 1.53 -4.70
N LYS A 172 16.90 1.86 -4.64
CA LYS A 172 17.41 3.20 -5.01
C LYS A 172 17.16 3.51 -6.50
N TYR A 173 17.37 2.52 -7.36
CA TYR A 173 17.12 2.65 -8.79
C TYR A 173 15.64 2.89 -9.06
N LEU A 174 14.74 2.10 -8.45
CA LEU A 174 13.30 2.26 -8.55
C LEU A 174 12.85 3.67 -8.12
N ILE A 175 13.27 4.12 -6.92
CA ILE A 175 12.92 5.44 -6.38
C ILE A 175 13.32 6.56 -7.35
N ARG A 176 14.56 6.53 -7.87
CA ARG A 176 15.03 7.55 -8.83
C ARG A 176 14.23 7.51 -10.13
N SER A 177 13.95 6.31 -10.65
CA SER A 177 13.25 6.11 -11.92
C SER A 177 11.78 6.56 -11.89
N VAL A 178 11.15 6.55 -10.73
CA VAL A 178 9.79 7.08 -10.56
C VAL A 178 9.75 8.55 -10.15
N GLY A 179 10.89 9.21 -10.03
CA GLY A 179 11.00 10.59 -9.59
C GLY A 179 10.74 10.79 -8.09
N GLY A 180 10.93 9.73 -7.29
CA GLY A 180 10.82 9.78 -5.84
C GLY A 180 12.02 10.43 -5.17
N VAL A 181 11.83 10.92 -3.95
CA VAL A 181 12.91 11.42 -3.08
C VAL A 181 13.48 10.26 -2.29
N MET A 182 14.81 10.19 -2.19
CA MET A 182 15.47 9.13 -1.41
C MET A 182 15.11 9.26 0.07
N PRO A 183 14.43 8.25 0.65
CA PRO A 183 14.03 8.31 2.06
C PRO A 183 15.23 8.02 2.98
N PRO A 184 15.14 8.40 4.27
CA PRO A 184 16.19 8.08 5.24
C PRO A 184 16.35 6.58 5.50
N PHE A 185 15.29 5.79 5.26
CA PHE A 185 15.30 4.34 5.40
C PHE A 185 14.66 3.69 4.16
N LEU A 186 15.37 2.72 3.56
CA LEU A 186 14.86 2.00 2.38
C LEU A 186 13.82 0.91 2.70
N PHE A 187 13.46 0.75 3.96
CA PHE A 187 12.59 -0.30 4.46
C PHE A 187 11.31 -0.51 3.63
N MET A 188 10.59 0.57 3.34
CA MET A 188 9.33 0.49 2.57
C MET A 188 9.58 0.10 1.11
N ALA A 189 10.58 0.68 0.48
CA ALA A 189 10.94 0.38 -0.89
C ALA A 189 11.44 -1.07 -1.06
N LEU A 190 12.12 -1.62 -0.05
CA LEU A 190 12.58 -3.01 -0.07
C LEU A 190 11.43 -4.03 -0.05
N PHE A 191 10.30 -3.74 0.61
CA PHE A 191 9.10 -4.57 0.48
C PHE A 191 8.57 -4.58 -0.94
N THR A 192 8.50 -3.42 -1.58
CA THR A 192 8.05 -3.30 -2.97
C THR A 192 9.01 -4.04 -3.90
N VAL A 193 10.31 -3.83 -3.78
CA VAL A 193 11.33 -4.59 -4.55
C VAL A 193 11.16 -6.09 -4.36
N ARG A 194 10.97 -6.55 -3.13
CA ARG A 194 10.75 -7.97 -2.82
C ARG A 194 9.58 -8.56 -3.59
N GLU A 195 8.47 -7.86 -3.70
CA GLU A 195 7.29 -8.34 -4.41
C GLU A 195 7.55 -8.46 -5.93
N TYR A 196 8.26 -7.51 -6.52
CA TYR A 196 8.65 -7.61 -7.94
C TYR A 196 9.71 -8.69 -8.19
N ARG A 197 10.64 -8.89 -7.26
CA ARG A 197 11.59 -10.03 -7.34
C ARG A 197 10.85 -11.37 -7.32
N LYS A 198 9.84 -11.53 -6.46
CA LYS A 198 8.98 -12.73 -6.44
C LYS A 198 8.27 -12.94 -7.78
N GLU A 199 7.67 -11.88 -8.34
CA GLU A 199 7.00 -11.94 -9.65
C GLU A 199 7.96 -12.39 -10.77
N MET A 200 9.24 -12.03 -10.69
CA MET A 200 10.28 -12.43 -11.62
C MET A 200 10.95 -13.78 -11.31
N GLY A 201 10.50 -14.48 -10.26
CA GLY A 201 11.09 -15.75 -9.84
C GLY A 201 12.50 -15.64 -9.24
N LEU A 202 12.86 -14.48 -8.72
CA LEU A 202 14.18 -14.22 -8.12
C LEU A 202 14.17 -14.49 -6.60
N HIS A 203 15.36 -14.84 -6.08
CA HIS A 203 15.55 -14.96 -4.63
C HIS A 203 15.27 -13.63 -3.90
N VAL A 204 14.70 -13.73 -2.70
CA VAL A 204 14.15 -12.61 -1.92
C VAL A 204 14.78 -12.50 -0.52
N GLU A 205 15.96 -13.08 -0.35
CA GLU A 205 16.74 -12.94 0.90
C GLU A 205 17.44 -11.59 0.98
#